data_c12ff3dacdce62116467ff5396106233
#
_entry.id   c12ff3dacdce62116467ff5396106233
#
_cell.length_a   1.000
_cell.length_b   1.000
_cell.length_c   1.000
_cell.angle_alpha   90.00
_cell.angle_beta   90.00
_cell.angle_gamma   90.00
#
_symmetry.space_group_name_H-M   'P 1'
#
loop_
_entity.id
_entity.type
_entity.pdbx_description
1 polymer ?
#
loop_
_entity_poly.entity_id
_entity_poly.type
_entity_poly.pdbx_seq_one_letter_code
_entity_poly.pdbx_strand_id
1 'polypeptide(L)'
;IIKDFSKLSKKNKYLHICLYISFMINYCLDLIFSKNNIIIDGTLIKNKVILQILSTLRKKQNIYINSEKYGPAIGASQFFNSNKKKTFTLNKIKKFHISNIDLYYKKWLDRIKN
;
A
#
# COMPACT_ATOMS: atom_id res chain seq x y z
N ILE A 1 13.51 -15.02 -6.31
CA ILE A 1 13.48 -14.07 -7.40
C ILE A 1 13.44 -14.82 -8.71
N ILE A 2 12.61 -14.35 -9.57
CA ILE A 2 12.26 -15.01 -10.80
C ILE A 2 13.32 -14.70 -11.84
N LYS A 3 13.96 -15.76 -12.33
CA LYS A 3 14.97 -15.64 -13.39
C LYS A 3 14.35 -15.31 -14.74
N ASP A 4 13.11 -15.71 -14.96
CA ASP A 4 12.41 -15.46 -16.22
C ASP A 4 10.92 -15.18 -15.96
N PHE A 5 10.60 -13.90 -15.85
CA PHE A 5 9.24 -13.42 -15.60
C PHE A 5 8.28 -13.81 -16.77
N SER A 6 8.79 -13.88 -17.98
CA SER A 6 7.95 -14.17 -19.16
C SER A 6 7.34 -15.56 -19.14
N LYS A 7 7.97 -16.51 -18.45
CA LYS A 7 7.50 -17.90 -18.33
C LYS A 7 6.41 -18.12 -17.30
N LEU A 8 6.07 -17.10 -16.51
CA LEU A 8 5.05 -17.22 -15.48
C LEU A 8 3.65 -17.20 -16.08
N SER A 9 2.71 -17.85 -15.40
CA SER A 9 1.28 -17.71 -15.69
C SER A 9 0.82 -16.27 -15.47
N LYS A 10 -0.30 -15.87 -16.07
CA LYS A 10 -0.88 -14.53 -15.86
C LYS A 10 -1.12 -14.24 -14.38
N LYS A 11 -1.62 -15.23 -13.62
CA LYS A 11 -1.86 -15.11 -12.19
C LYS A 11 -0.55 -14.82 -11.43
N ASN A 12 0.49 -15.57 -11.72
CA ASN A 12 1.78 -15.38 -11.05
C ASN A 12 2.44 -14.06 -11.43
N LYS A 13 2.34 -13.64 -12.68
CA LYS A 13 2.79 -12.30 -13.12
C LYS A 13 2.10 -11.19 -12.32
N TYR A 14 0.79 -11.30 -12.17
CA TYR A 14 0.00 -10.33 -11.40
C TYR A 14 0.45 -10.28 -9.94
N LEU A 15 0.62 -11.44 -9.30
CA LEU A 15 1.09 -11.51 -7.93
C LEU A 15 2.47 -10.88 -7.74
N HIS A 16 3.38 -11.10 -8.68
CA HIS A 16 4.71 -10.51 -8.62
C HIS A 16 4.69 -9.00 -8.79
N ILE A 17 3.84 -8.48 -9.66
CA ILE A 17 3.65 -7.04 -9.81
C ILE A 17 3.11 -6.46 -8.52
N CYS A 18 2.13 -7.09 -7.90
CA CYS A 18 1.57 -6.65 -6.62
C CYS A 18 2.61 -6.68 -5.50
N LEU A 19 3.44 -7.72 -5.44
CA LEU A 19 4.55 -7.81 -4.48
C LEU A 19 5.53 -6.67 -4.68
N TYR A 20 5.95 -6.42 -5.91
CA TYR A 20 6.88 -5.34 -6.23
C TYR A 20 6.35 -3.99 -5.80
N ILE A 21 5.10 -3.67 -6.17
CA ILE A 21 4.47 -2.40 -5.81
C ILE A 21 4.37 -2.26 -4.29
N SER A 22 3.94 -3.32 -3.61
CA SER A 22 3.80 -3.31 -2.15
C SER A 22 5.16 -3.10 -1.46
N PHE A 23 6.20 -3.76 -1.95
CA PHE A 23 7.55 -3.61 -1.42
C PHE A 23 8.10 -2.21 -1.64
N MET A 24 7.87 -1.62 -2.82
CA MET A 24 8.25 -0.25 -3.10
C MET A 24 7.54 0.75 -2.18
N ILE A 25 6.25 0.58 -1.98
CA ILE A 25 5.48 1.42 -1.06
C ILE A 25 6.03 1.28 0.37
N ASN A 26 6.25 0.05 0.82
CA ASN A 26 6.79 -0.20 2.15
C ASN A 26 8.16 0.45 2.33
N TYR A 27 9.03 0.34 1.33
CA TYR A 27 10.34 0.97 1.33
C TYR A 27 10.24 2.50 1.43
N CYS A 28 9.35 3.11 0.65
CA CYS A 28 9.12 4.55 0.71
C CYS A 28 8.61 4.99 2.09
N LEU A 29 7.70 4.21 2.69
CA LEU A 29 7.22 4.48 4.05
C LEU A 29 8.34 4.41 5.09
N ASP A 30 9.26 3.47 4.93
CA ASP A 30 10.44 3.37 5.81
C ASP A 30 11.37 4.56 5.63
N LEU A 31 11.58 5.03 4.39
CA LEU A 31 12.42 6.19 4.10
C LEU A 31 11.93 7.47 4.76
N ILE A 32 10.62 7.64 4.87
CA ILE A 32 10.02 8.81 5.53
C ILE A 32 9.77 8.58 7.02
N PHE A 33 10.22 7.45 7.56
CA PHE A 33 10.04 7.08 8.97
C PHE A 33 8.58 7.09 9.41
N SER A 34 7.69 6.60 8.54
CA SER A 34 6.24 6.56 8.82
C SER A 34 5.93 5.65 10.00
N LYS A 35 5.24 6.19 11.01
CA LYS A 35 4.81 5.43 12.21
C LYS A 35 3.34 5.61 12.54
N ASN A 36 2.68 6.56 11.90
CA ASN A 36 1.28 6.89 12.14
C ASN A 36 0.34 6.03 11.29
N ASN A 37 -0.94 6.28 11.39
CA ASN A 37 -1.93 5.64 10.54
C ASN A 37 -1.64 5.93 9.07
N ILE A 38 -1.87 4.92 8.23
CA ILE A 38 -1.68 5.02 6.78
C ILE A 38 -3.06 5.16 6.15
N ILE A 39 -3.22 6.16 5.31
CA ILE A 39 -4.46 6.35 4.55
C ILE A 39 -4.15 6.12 3.08
N ILE A 40 -4.88 5.21 2.46
CA ILE A 40 -4.73 4.88 1.05
C ILE A 40 -5.93 5.43 0.29
N ASP A 41 -5.65 6.14 -0.78
CA ASP A 41 -6.65 6.76 -1.64
C ASP A 41 -6.40 6.38 -3.10
N GLY A 42 -7.35 6.66 -3.96
CA GLY A 42 -7.24 6.43 -5.39
C GLY A 42 -7.49 4.99 -5.80
N THR A 43 -6.95 4.62 -6.95
CA THR A 43 -7.23 3.30 -7.56
C THR A 43 -6.66 2.12 -6.77
N LEU A 44 -5.67 2.36 -5.94
CA LEU A 44 -5.03 1.32 -5.14
C LEU A 44 -6.00 0.66 -4.16
N ILE A 45 -7.02 1.36 -3.72
CA ILE A 45 -8.02 0.83 -2.77
C ILE A 45 -8.76 -0.40 -3.32
N LYS A 46 -8.80 -0.56 -4.63
CA LYS A 46 -9.45 -1.70 -5.29
C LYS A 46 -8.56 -2.94 -5.35
N ASN A 47 -7.28 -2.81 -5.08
CA ASN A 47 -6.34 -3.93 -5.17
C ASN A 47 -6.19 -4.61 -3.80
N LYS A 48 -6.99 -5.65 -3.58
CA LYS A 48 -6.99 -6.40 -2.32
C LYS A 48 -5.65 -7.05 -2.01
N VAL A 49 -4.93 -7.50 -3.03
CA VAL A 49 -3.63 -8.19 -2.85
C VAL A 49 -2.60 -7.21 -2.26
N ILE A 50 -2.48 -6.02 -2.84
CA ILE A 50 -1.57 -4.99 -2.33
C ILE A 50 -1.94 -4.61 -0.90
N LEU A 51 -3.24 -4.41 -0.61
CA LEU A 51 -3.69 -4.06 0.73
C LEU A 51 -3.35 -5.15 1.75
N GLN A 52 -3.51 -6.41 1.39
CA GLN A 52 -3.17 -7.53 2.26
C GLN A 52 -1.66 -7.61 2.53
N ILE A 53 -0.84 -7.44 1.51
CA ILE A 53 0.61 -7.45 1.64
C ILE A 53 1.07 -6.29 2.53
N LEU A 54 0.57 -5.09 2.28
CA LEU A 54 0.91 -3.91 3.10
C LEU A 54 0.48 -4.09 4.54
N SER A 55 -0.72 -4.63 4.80
CA SER A 55 -1.17 -4.88 6.18
C SER A 55 -0.27 -5.87 6.91
N THR A 56 0.27 -6.84 6.20
CA THR A 56 1.22 -7.81 6.77
C THR A 56 2.56 -7.15 7.09
N LEU A 57 3.10 -6.36 6.15
CA LEU A 57 4.39 -5.66 6.32
C LEU A 57 4.33 -4.56 7.38
N ARG A 58 3.21 -3.84 7.45
CA ARG A 58 2.99 -2.72 8.37
C ARG A 58 2.07 -3.10 9.53
N LYS A 59 2.31 -4.23 10.16
CA LYS A 59 1.44 -4.79 11.22
C LYS A 59 1.30 -3.90 12.45
N LYS A 60 2.24 -2.99 12.71
CA LYS A 60 2.18 -2.05 13.82
C LYS A 60 1.41 -0.77 13.51
N GLN A 61 1.04 -0.56 12.24
CA GLN A 61 0.29 0.62 11.81
C GLN A 61 -1.12 0.22 11.37
N ASN A 62 -2.07 1.09 11.62
CA ASN A 62 -3.42 0.93 11.10
C ASN A 62 -3.48 1.50 9.68
N ILE A 63 -4.10 0.75 8.79
CA ILE A 63 -4.27 1.16 7.39
C ILE A 63 -5.75 1.40 7.15
N TYR A 64 -6.07 2.56 6.60
CA TYR A 64 -7.42 2.97 6.25
C TYR A 64 -7.52 3.23 4.76
N ILE A 65 -8.65 2.94 4.20
CA ILE A 65 -8.96 3.30 2.81
C ILE A 65 -9.97 4.45 2.80
N ASN A 66 -9.74 5.42 1.92
CA ASN A 66 -10.67 6.49 1.66
C ASN A 66 -11.47 6.14 0.40
N SER A 67 -12.78 5.88 0.58
CA SER A 67 -13.66 5.51 -0.52
C SER A 67 -14.24 6.71 -1.28
N GLU A 68 -13.89 7.93 -0.88
CA GLU A 68 -14.34 9.14 -1.57
C GLU A 68 -13.77 9.21 -3.00
N LYS A 69 -14.66 9.36 -3.98
CA LYS A 69 -14.28 9.30 -5.40
C LYS A 69 -13.37 10.46 -5.83
N TYR A 70 -13.49 11.61 -5.18
CA TYR A 70 -12.77 12.84 -5.54
C TYR A 70 -11.97 13.40 -4.37
N GLY A 71 -11.32 12.51 -3.59
CA GLY A 71 -10.57 12.88 -2.39
C GLY A 71 -9.60 14.04 -2.59
N PRO A 72 -8.67 14.00 -3.57
CA PRO A 72 -7.73 15.11 -3.79
C PRO A 72 -8.42 16.42 -4.17
N ALA A 73 -9.47 16.38 -4.99
CA ALA A 73 -10.23 17.57 -5.37
C ALA A 73 -10.97 18.17 -4.17
N ILE A 74 -11.52 17.32 -3.31
CA ILE A 74 -12.19 17.77 -2.08
C ILE A 74 -11.19 18.39 -1.13
N GLY A 75 -10.02 17.80 -0.96
CA GLY A 75 -8.93 18.36 -0.15
C GLY A 75 -8.49 19.73 -0.65
N ALA A 76 -8.33 19.87 -1.96
CA ALA A 76 -7.99 21.14 -2.59
C ALA A 76 -9.08 22.21 -2.36
N SER A 77 -10.37 21.82 -2.46
CA SER A 77 -11.47 22.74 -2.22
C SER A 77 -11.52 23.22 -0.77
N GLN A 78 -11.15 22.39 0.19
CA GLN A 78 -11.08 22.77 1.61
C GLN A 78 -10.00 23.78 1.91
N PHE A 79 -8.94 23.83 1.12
CA PHE A 79 -7.90 24.85 1.22
C PHE A 79 -8.47 26.26 1.03
N PHE A 80 -9.44 26.43 0.13
CA PHE A 80 -10.09 27.69 -0.14
C PHE A 80 -11.31 27.96 0.76
N ASN A 81 -11.88 26.92 1.38
CA ASN A 81 -13.07 26.98 2.22
C ASN A 81 -12.77 26.43 3.62
N SER A 82 -11.86 27.08 4.35
CA SER A 82 -11.39 26.63 5.66
C SER A 82 -12.50 26.47 6.71
N ASN A 83 -13.65 27.12 6.52
CA ASN A 83 -14.77 27.06 7.46
C ASN A 83 -15.69 25.86 7.28
N LYS A 84 -15.55 25.09 6.20
CA LYS A 84 -16.33 23.88 5.92
C LYS A 84 -15.42 22.66 5.93
N LYS A 85 -15.18 22.11 7.12
CA LYS A 85 -14.44 20.85 7.23
C LYS A 85 -15.33 19.71 6.79
N LYS A 86 -14.99 19.06 5.68
CA LYS A 86 -15.65 17.83 5.27
C LYS A 86 -14.99 16.66 6.01
N THR A 87 -15.80 15.86 6.68
CA THR A 87 -15.34 14.64 7.33
C THR A 87 -15.29 13.53 6.31
N PHE A 88 -14.11 12.95 6.09
CA PHE A 88 -13.97 11.76 5.23
C PHE A 88 -14.38 10.52 5.98
N THR A 89 -15.08 9.60 5.28
CA THR A 89 -15.35 8.27 5.80
C THR A 89 -14.17 7.37 5.49
N LEU A 90 -13.44 7.00 6.52
CA LEU A 90 -12.30 6.10 6.39
C LEU A 90 -12.69 4.71 6.88
N ASN A 91 -12.40 3.70 6.09
CA ASN A 91 -12.62 2.30 6.44
C ASN A 91 -11.30 1.64 6.79
N LYS A 92 -11.19 1.14 8.02
CA LYS A 92 -10.01 0.43 8.47
C LYS A 92 -9.95 -0.93 7.81
N ILE A 93 -8.81 -1.29 7.23
CA ILE A 93 -8.63 -2.62 6.65
C ILE A 93 -8.24 -3.62 7.74
N LYS A 94 -8.68 -4.86 7.55
CA LYS A 94 -8.36 -5.98 8.43
C LYS A 94 -6.87 -6.32 8.30
N LYS A 95 -6.23 -6.64 9.41
CA LYS A 95 -4.87 -7.15 9.42
C LYS A 95 -4.83 -8.56 8.83
N PHE A 96 -3.94 -8.76 7.87
CA PHE A 96 -3.65 -10.07 7.29
C PHE A 96 -2.27 -10.53 7.74
N HIS A 97 -2.10 -11.84 7.78
CA HIS A 97 -0.80 -12.45 8.02
C HIS A 97 -0.47 -13.35 6.85
N ILE A 98 0.52 -12.95 6.04
CA ILE A 98 1.04 -13.74 4.95
C ILE A 98 2.40 -14.29 5.37
N SER A 99 2.51 -15.62 5.43
CA SER A 99 3.74 -16.27 5.86
C SER A 99 4.92 -15.89 4.98
N ASN A 100 6.08 -15.65 5.60
CA ASN A 100 7.35 -15.38 4.92
C ASN A 100 7.43 -14.08 4.14
N ILE A 101 6.42 -13.21 4.20
CA ILE A 101 6.44 -11.94 3.44
C ILE A 101 7.57 -11.04 3.91
N ASP A 102 7.83 -10.98 5.22
CA ASP A 102 8.94 -10.20 5.78
C ASP A 102 10.29 -10.69 5.27
N LEU A 103 10.44 -12.01 5.16
CA LEU A 103 11.67 -12.62 4.63
C LEU A 103 11.87 -12.28 3.15
N TYR A 104 10.82 -12.35 2.36
CA TYR A 104 10.85 -11.96 0.95
C TYR A 104 11.19 -10.48 0.78
N TYR A 105 10.59 -9.63 1.60
CA TYR A 105 10.87 -8.21 1.57
C TYR A 105 12.35 -7.93 1.89
N LYS A 106 12.89 -8.60 2.91
CA LYS A 106 14.30 -8.46 3.29
C LYS A 106 15.23 -8.88 2.14
N LYS A 107 14.96 -10.00 1.51
CA LYS A 107 15.74 -10.47 0.37
C LYS A 107 15.67 -9.50 -0.82
N TRP A 108 14.50 -8.97 -1.10
CA TRP A 108 14.29 -7.98 -2.14
C TRP A 108 15.08 -6.70 -1.83
N LEU A 109 15.02 -6.25 -0.59
CA LEU A 109 15.72 -5.04 -0.14
C LEU A 109 17.22 -5.17 -0.28
N ASP A 110 17.78 -6.32 0.11
CA ASP A 110 19.21 -6.60 -0.02
C ASP A 110 19.68 -6.52 -1.48
N ARG A 111 18.84 -6.94 -2.41
CA ARG A 111 19.17 -6.88 -3.84
C ARG A 111 19.11 -5.49 -4.43
N ILE A 112 18.16 -4.66 -4.04
CA ILE A 112 18.10 -3.30 -4.58
C ILE A 112 19.16 -2.38 -3.99
N LYS A 113 19.71 -2.70 -2.81
CA LYS A 113 20.80 -1.94 -2.18
C LYS A 113 22.19 -2.34 -2.70
N ASN A 114 22.29 -3.47 -3.35
CA ASN A 114 23.49 -3.95 -3.98
C ASN A 114 23.44 -3.64 -5.48
#